data_47db7db73c51c25782da1fd4f34c6af5
#
_entry.id   47db7db73c51c25782da1fd4f34c6af5
#
_cell.length_a   1.000
_cell.length_b   1.000
_cell.length_c   1.000
_cell.angle_alpha   90.00
_cell.angle_beta   90.00
_cell.angle_gamma   90.00
#
_symmetry.space_group_name_H-M   'P 1'
#
loop_
_entity.id
_entity.type
_entity.pdbx_description
1 polymer ?
#
loop_
_entity_poly.entity_id
_entity_poly.type
_entity_poly.pdbx_seq_one_letter_code
_entity_poly.pdbx_strand_id
1 'polypeptide(L)'
;MNKKKIELQVLNISNSQAQAGAYALVLGEVGGERQLPIIIGATEAQAMVIEMKGIVPPRPLTHNLFASVLEVLGVKLMRILIYKVDNGVFYSYLYMKAEETILRIDARTSDAVALALRMNAPIFVYEDILEAECLKTVEGSIDPMEGSEPDKDELLQIGRASCRERV
;
A
#
# COMPACT_ATOMS: atom_id res chain seq x y z
N MET A 1 9.54 -26.04 -0.25
CA MET A 1 9.70 -25.47 1.11
C MET A 1 8.63 -24.42 1.33
N ASN A 2 7.91 -24.53 2.42
CA ASN A 2 6.85 -23.58 2.74
C ASN A 2 7.52 -22.32 3.37
N LYS A 3 7.68 -21.25 2.60
CA LYS A 3 8.27 -20.01 3.12
C LYS A 3 7.31 -19.40 4.16
N LYS A 4 7.86 -19.01 5.30
CA LYS A 4 7.10 -18.34 6.35
C LYS A 4 6.58 -16.99 5.85
N LYS A 5 5.33 -16.69 6.15
CA LYS A 5 4.64 -15.45 5.80
C LYS A 5 4.38 -14.65 7.07
N ILE A 6 4.64 -13.36 7.00
CA ILE A 6 4.41 -12.41 8.07
C ILE A 6 3.29 -11.48 7.63
N GLU A 7 2.33 -11.25 8.50
CA GLU A 7 1.26 -10.31 8.28
C GLU A 7 1.73 -8.88 8.54
N LEU A 8 1.38 -7.99 7.64
CA LEU A 8 1.70 -6.57 7.71
C LEU A 8 0.42 -5.72 7.77
N GLN A 9 0.56 -4.52 8.34
CA GLN A 9 -0.47 -3.49 8.32
C GLN A 9 0.14 -2.18 7.83
N VAL A 10 -0.67 -1.32 7.22
CA VAL A 10 -0.25 0.02 6.82
C VAL A 10 -0.14 0.88 8.07
N LEU A 11 1.06 1.40 8.35
CA LEU A 11 1.29 2.30 9.47
C LEU A 11 1.11 3.76 9.07
N ASN A 12 1.84 4.19 8.05
CA ASN A 12 1.74 5.56 7.54
C ASN A 12 2.24 5.67 6.10
N ILE A 13 2.01 6.84 5.52
CA ILE A 13 2.54 7.27 4.23
C ILE A 13 3.15 8.65 4.44
N SER A 14 4.42 8.81 4.11
CA SER A 14 5.18 10.05 4.29
C SER A 14 5.90 10.46 3.00
N ASN A 15 6.29 11.73 2.90
CA ASN A 15 7.14 12.18 1.79
C ASN A 15 8.47 11.42 1.79
N SER A 16 8.89 10.93 0.64
CA SER A 16 10.20 10.31 0.50
C SER A 16 11.30 11.36 0.48
N GLN A 17 12.26 11.24 1.40
CA GLN A 17 13.47 12.07 1.38
C GLN A 17 14.49 11.60 0.31
N ALA A 18 14.36 10.34 -0.13
CA ALA A 18 15.29 9.75 -1.08
C ALA A 18 15.00 10.14 -2.53
N GLN A 19 13.76 10.47 -2.85
CA GLN A 19 13.33 10.81 -4.21
C GLN A 19 12.25 11.89 -4.19
N ALA A 20 12.53 13.02 -4.84
CA ALA A 20 11.58 14.12 -4.96
C ALA A 20 10.29 13.67 -5.68
N GLY A 21 9.13 14.02 -5.14
CA GLY A 21 7.82 13.65 -5.69
C GLY A 21 7.38 12.21 -5.45
N ALA A 22 8.17 11.42 -4.72
CA ALA A 22 7.80 10.09 -4.28
C ALA A 22 7.41 10.07 -2.80
N TYR A 23 6.70 9.02 -2.40
CA TYR A 23 6.25 8.79 -1.03
C TYR A 23 6.81 7.47 -0.51
N ALA A 24 6.97 7.37 0.79
CA ALA A 24 7.30 6.13 1.48
C ALA A 24 6.03 5.57 2.13
N LEU A 25 5.58 4.43 1.64
CA LEU A 25 4.59 3.60 2.30
C LEU A 25 5.30 2.76 3.36
N VAL A 26 4.93 2.90 4.62
CA VAL A 26 5.50 2.12 5.72
C VAL A 26 4.50 1.05 6.16
N LEU A 27 4.87 -0.21 5.93
CA LEU A 27 4.14 -1.38 6.41
C LEU A 27 4.79 -1.90 7.68
N GLY A 28 4.01 -2.13 8.73
CA GLY A 28 4.49 -2.66 10.00
C GLY A 28 4.08 -4.11 10.19
N GLU A 29 4.96 -4.89 10.82
CA GLU A 29 4.66 -6.26 11.24
C GLU A 29 3.54 -6.27 12.29
N VAL A 30 2.51 -7.08 12.07
CA VAL A 30 1.43 -7.25 13.05
C VAL A 30 1.96 -8.03 14.25
N GLY A 31 1.92 -7.40 15.43
CA GLY A 31 2.45 -8.00 16.66
C GLY A 31 3.97 -8.00 16.79
N GLY A 32 4.67 -7.25 15.93
CA GLY A 32 6.14 -7.10 15.95
C GLY A 32 6.55 -5.64 15.77
N GLU A 33 7.84 -5.41 15.66
CA GLU A 33 8.42 -4.07 15.57
C GLU A 33 9.06 -3.77 14.21
N ARG A 34 9.18 -4.76 13.34
CA ARG A 34 9.80 -4.61 12.03
C ARG A 34 8.91 -3.79 11.10
N GLN A 35 9.53 -2.88 10.36
CA GLN A 35 8.85 -2.01 9.41
C GLN A 35 9.46 -2.16 8.02
N LEU A 36 8.61 -2.26 7.02
CA LEU A 36 9.00 -2.37 5.61
C LEU A 36 8.63 -1.07 4.88
N PRO A 37 9.61 -0.25 4.50
CA PRO A 37 9.37 0.94 3.70
C PRO A 37 9.33 0.57 2.21
N ILE A 38 8.35 1.10 1.49
CA ILE A 38 8.19 0.90 0.05
C ILE A 38 8.00 2.26 -0.61
N ILE A 39 8.82 2.56 -1.60
CA ILE A 39 8.67 3.81 -2.36
C ILE A 39 7.54 3.69 -3.37
N ILE A 40 6.63 4.64 -3.33
CA ILE A 40 5.43 4.70 -4.19
C ILE A 40 5.28 6.07 -4.83
N GLY A 41 4.52 6.16 -5.92
CA GLY A 41 4.20 7.42 -6.57
C GLY A 41 3.15 8.22 -5.81
N ALA A 42 3.03 9.51 -6.15
CA ALA A 42 2.09 10.43 -5.52
C ALA A 42 0.62 10.01 -5.73
N THR A 43 0.29 9.54 -6.92
CA THR A 43 -1.07 9.08 -7.25
C THR A 43 -1.47 7.86 -6.43
N GLU A 44 -0.55 6.90 -6.28
CA GLU A 44 -0.75 5.69 -5.46
C GLU A 44 -0.87 6.06 -3.97
N ALA A 45 -0.02 6.96 -3.49
CA ALA A 45 -0.08 7.47 -2.11
C ALA A 45 -1.44 8.13 -1.82
N GLN A 46 -1.91 8.98 -2.73
CA GLN A 46 -3.22 9.65 -2.59
C GLN A 46 -4.36 8.64 -2.51
N ALA A 47 -4.36 7.63 -3.37
CA ALA A 47 -5.37 6.58 -3.37
C ALA A 47 -5.44 5.85 -2.01
N MET A 48 -4.29 5.51 -1.42
CA MET A 48 -4.23 4.84 -0.12
C MET A 48 -4.67 5.76 1.02
N VAL A 49 -4.25 7.04 1.01
CA VAL A 49 -4.66 8.02 2.04
C VAL A 49 -6.18 8.21 2.06
N ILE A 50 -6.81 8.25 0.90
CA ILE A 50 -8.27 8.33 0.77
C ILE A 50 -8.95 7.13 1.46
N GLU A 51 -8.47 5.92 1.20
CA GLU A 51 -9.00 4.71 1.84
C GLU A 51 -8.74 4.69 3.36
N MET A 52 -7.52 5.04 3.79
CA MET A 52 -7.17 5.07 5.21
C MET A 52 -8.00 6.09 6.01
N LYS A 53 -8.38 7.19 5.40
CA LYS A 53 -9.20 8.25 6.04
C LYS A 53 -10.71 8.01 5.87
N GLY A 54 -11.13 6.98 5.16
CA GLY A 54 -12.54 6.71 4.87
C GLY A 54 -13.21 7.79 4.02
N ILE A 55 -12.45 8.49 3.20
CA ILE A 55 -12.97 9.55 2.32
C ILE A 55 -13.63 8.89 1.11
N VAL A 56 -14.87 9.25 0.84
CA VAL A 56 -15.57 8.81 -0.37
C VAL A 56 -15.36 9.85 -1.48
N PRO A 57 -14.61 9.53 -2.54
CA PRO A 57 -14.41 10.46 -3.64
C PRO A 57 -15.72 10.63 -4.44
N PRO A 58 -15.96 11.79 -5.09
CA PRO A 58 -17.18 12.05 -5.85
C PRO A 58 -17.34 11.10 -7.06
N ARG A 59 -16.22 10.61 -7.59
CA ARG A 59 -16.18 9.57 -8.63
C ARG A 59 -15.20 8.49 -8.23
N PRO A 60 -15.47 7.19 -8.58
CA PRO A 60 -14.58 6.10 -8.22
C PRO A 60 -13.19 6.30 -8.80
N LEU A 61 -12.15 6.12 -7.98
CA LEU A 61 -10.78 6.01 -8.44
C LEU A 61 -10.53 4.63 -9.07
N THR A 62 -9.40 4.44 -9.71
CA THR A 62 -9.10 3.19 -10.44
C THR A 62 -9.19 1.95 -9.54
N HIS A 63 -8.66 2.00 -8.32
CA HIS A 63 -8.75 0.88 -7.39
C HIS A 63 -10.18 0.65 -6.87
N ASN A 64 -10.98 1.71 -6.70
CA ASN A 64 -12.40 1.57 -6.36
C ASN A 64 -13.17 0.90 -7.51
N LEU A 65 -12.90 1.32 -8.76
CA LEU A 65 -13.50 0.70 -9.94
C LEU A 65 -13.16 -0.79 -10.01
N PHE A 66 -11.89 -1.14 -9.79
CA PHE A 66 -11.45 -2.53 -9.80
C PHE A 66 -12.14 -3.35 -8.70
N ALA A 67 -12.22 -2.82 -7.48
CA ALA A 67 -12.95 -3.46 -6.39
C ALA A 67 -14.44 -3.67 -6.75
N SER A 68 -15.09 -2.68 -7.33
CA SER A 68 -16.49 -2.79 -7.77
C SER A 68 -16.69 -3.87 -8.85
N VAL A 69 -15.75 -3.99 -9.78
CA VAL A 69 -15.78 -5.07 -10.79
C VAL A 69 -15.70 -6.45 -10.13
N LEU A 70 -14.78 -6.63 -9.17
CA LEU A 70 -14.65 -7.88 -8.44
C LEU A 70 -15.94 -8.21 -7.66
N GLU A 71 -16.53 -7.22 -6.99
CA GLU A 71 -17.78 -7.37 -6.24
C GLU A 71 -18.95 -7.80 -7.16
N VAL A 72 -19.10 -7.15 -8.32
CA VAL A 72 -20.15 -7.49 -9.30
C VAL A 72 -19.97 -8.90 -9.85
N LEU A 73 -18.72 -9.33 -10.05
CA LEU A 73 -18.40 -10.69 -10.53
C LEU A 73 -18.43 -11.75 -9.42
N GLY A 74 -18.71 -11.37 -8.17
CA GLY A 74 -18.71 -12.29 -7.04
C GLY A 74 -17.32 -12.80 -6.67
N VAL A 75 -16.27 -12.07 -7.02
CA VAL A 75 -14.88 -12.42 -6.73
C VAL A 75 -14.43 -11.75 -5.44
N LYS A 76 -13.88 -12.52 -4.51
CA LYS A 76 -13.39 -12.03 -3.22
C LYS A 76 -11.87 -11.93 -3.22
N LEU A 77 -11.32 -10.78 -2.83
CA LEU A 77 -9.90 -10.66 -2.51
C LEU A 77 -9.61 -11.33 -1.15
N MET A 78 -8.85 -12.41 -1.17
CA MET A 78 -8.54 -13.21 0.03
C MET A 78 -7.38 -12.64 0.81
N ARG A 79 -6.33 -12.23 0.12
CA ARG A 79 -5.10 -11.64 0.66
C ARG A 79 -4.24 -11.11 -0.46
N ILE A 80 -3.27 -10.28 -0.10
CA ILE A 80 -2.12 -9.98 -0.96
C ILE A 80 -0.85 -10.56 -0.35
N LEU A 81 0.14 -10.85 -1.19
CA LEU A 81 1.43 -11.38 -0.77
C LEU A 81 2.55 -10.66 -1.52
N ILE A 82 3.40 -9.98 -0.80
CA ILE A 82 4.68 -9.47 -1.33
C ILE A 82 5.63 -10.66 -1.40
N TYR A 83 5.93 -11.11 -2.62
CA TYR A 83 6.61 -12.38 -2.84
C TYR A 83 8.05 -12.25 -3.34
N LYS A 84 8.42 -11.07 -3.85
CA LYS A 84 9.75 -10.82 -4.41
C LYS A 84 10.11 -9.34 -4.26
N VAL A 85 11.40 -9.09 -4.07
CA VAL A 85 12.03 -7.77 -4.27
C VAL A 85 13.19 -7.93 -5.24
N ASP A 86 13.35 -6.97 -6.14
CA ASP A 86 14.41 -6.97 -7.13
C ASP A 86 14.81 -5.52 -7.43
N ASN A 87 16.05 -5.16 -7.12
CA ASN A 87 16.56 -3.80 -7.26
C ASN A 87 15.66 -2.72 -6.63
N GLY A 88 15.14 -2.99 -5.42
CA GLY A 88 14.24 -2.08 -4.70
C GLY A 88 12.79 -2.05 -5.22
N VAL A 89 12.47 -2.84 -6.25
CA VAL A 89 11.10 -3.00 -6.76
C VAL A 89 10.44 -4.21 -6.11
N PHE A 90 9.30 -3.97 -5.47
CA PHE A 90 8.51 -5.00 -4.81
C PHE A 90 7.45 -5.57 -5.74
N TYR A 91 7.30 -6.88 -5.72
CA TYR A 91 6.34 -7.64 -6.51
C TYR A 91 5.31 -8.29 -5.61
N SER A 92 4.06 -8.21 -5.99
CA SER A 92 2.95 -8.73 -5.19
C SER A 92 2.00 -9.62 -5.99
N TYR A 93 1.41 -10.59 -5.32
CA TYR A 93 0.28 -11.36 -5.82
C TYR A 93 -1.01 -10.96 -5.13
N LEU A 94 -2.07 -10.84 -5.92
CA LEU A 94 -3.44 -10.85 -5.44
C LEU A 94 -3.93 -12.29 -5.43
N TYR A 95 -4.38 -12.78 -4.28
CA TYR A 95 -5.06 -14.06 -4.17
C TYR A 95 -6.56 -13.79 -4.08
N MET A 96 -7.30 -14.25 -5.08
CA MET A 96 -8.73 -14.02 -5.21
C MET A 96 -9.47 -15.33 -5.27
N LYS A 97 -10.66 -15.38 -4.70
CA LYS A 97 -11.57 -16.53 -4.79
C LYS A 97 -12.74 -16.19 -5.70
N ALA A 98 -12.87 -16.96 -6.78
CA ALA A 98 -13.99 -16.96 -7.69
C ALA A 98 -14.67 -18.32 -7.61
N GLU A 99 -15.88 -18.39 -7.03
CA GLU A 99 -16.56 -19.64 -6.72
C GLU A 99 -15.66 -20.58 -5.92
N GLU A 100 -15.30 -21.75 -6.47
CA GLU A 100 -14.41 -22.74 -5.84
C GLU A 100 -12.94 -22.60 -6.32
N THR A 101 -12.65 -21.64 -7.18
CA THR A 101 -11.32 -21.47 -7.78
C THR A 101 -10.55 -20.34 -7.08
N ILE A 102 -9.28 -20.62 -6.76
CA ILE A 102 -8.34 -19.60 -6.28
C ILE A 102 -7.51 -19.08 -7.45
N LEU A 103 -7.62 -17.79 -7.70
CA LEU A 103 -6.84 -17.08 -8.71
C LEU A 103 -5.65 -16.38 -8.06
N ARG A 104 -4.52 -16.39 -8.74
CA ARG A 104 -3.33 -15.64 -8.34
C ARG A 104 -2.94 -14.72 -9.48
N ILE A 105 -2.95 -13.41 -9.22
CA ILE A 105 -2.67 -12.38 -10.22
C ILE A 105 -1.48 -11.54 -9.76
N ASP A 106 -0.54 -11.31 -10.66
CA ASP A 106 0.60 -10.41 -10.43
C ASP A 106 0.13 -8.95 -10.44
N ALA A 107 0.66 -8.16 -9.51
CA ALA A 107 0.32 -6.75 -9.35
C ALA A 107 1.50 -5.96 -8.79
N ARG A 108 1.54 -4.66 -9.09
CA ARG A 108 2.43 -3.76 -8.34
C ARG A 108 2.02 -3.75 -6.88
N THR A 109 2.99 -3.67 -5.98
CA THR A 109 2.70 -3.68 -4.53
C THR A 109 1.82 -2.50 -4.11
N SER A 110 1.99 -1.32 -4.69
CA SER A 110 1.13 -0.15 -4.45
C SER A 110 -0.34 -0.41 -4.80
N ASP A 111 -0.62 -1.03 -5.95
CA ASP A 111 -1.99 -1.37 -6.35
C ASP A 111 -2.58 -2.47 -5.45
N ALA A 112 -1.78 -3.47 -5.12
CA ALA A 112 -2.19 -4.55 -4.24
C ALA A 112 -2.57 -4.03 -2.83
N VAL A 113 -1.76 -3.14 -2.25
CA VAL A 113 -2.04 -2.53 -0.94
C VAL A 113 -3.28 -1.64 -1.00
N ALA A 114 -3.45 -0.82 -2.04
CA ALA A 114 -4.65 0.00 -2.21
C ALA A 114 -5.93 -0.85 -2.26
N LEU A 115 -5.90 -1.97 -2.98
CA LEU A 115 -7.00 -2.92 -3.02
C LEU A 115 -7.23 -3.63 -1.69
N ALA A 116 -6.16 -4.01 -1.00
CA ALA A 116 -6.25 -4.63 0.32
C ALA A 116 -6.92 -3.69 1.33
N LEU A 117 -6.57 -2.40 1.32
CA LEU A 117 -7.22 -1.39 2.15
C LEU A 117 -8.70 -1.24 1.79
N ARG A 118 -9.04 -1.14 0.51
CA ARG A 118 -10.42 -0.98 0.05
C ARG A 118 -11.31 -2.19 0.34
N MET A 119 -10.78 -3.40 0.25
CA MET A 119 -11.52 -4.66 0.40
C MET A 119 -11.30 -5.32 1.76
N ASN A 120 -10.60 -4.68 2.68
CA ASN A 120 -10.25 -5.21 4.01
C ASN A 120 -9.58 -6.60 3.94
N ALA A 121 -8.67 -6.77 3.01
CA ALA A 121 -7.90 -7.99 2.87
C ALA A 121 -6.56 -7.91 3.61
N PRO A 122 -6.07 -9.00 4.20
CA PRO A 122 -4.79 -9.02 4.88
C PRO A 122 -3.61 -8.94 3.90
N ILE A 123 -2.54 -8.32 4.37
CA ILE A 123 -1.28 -8.11 3.64
C ILE A 123 -0.23 -9.03 4.24
N PHE A 124 0.45 -9.80 3.39
CA PHE A 124 1.54 -10.68 3.80
C PHE A 124 2.82 -10.38 3.03
N VAL A 125 3.93 -10.69 3.67
CA VAL A 125 5.26 -10.72 3.04
C VAL A 125 5.97 -12.01 3.42
N TYR A 126 6.88 -12.50 2.57
CA TYR A 126 7.77 -13.57 2.98
C TYR A 126 8.79 -13.05 4.00
N GLU A 127 9.08 -13.86 5.01
CA GLU A 127 9.99 -13.47 6.11
C GLU A 127 11.37 -13.08 5.63
N ASP A 128 11.94 -13.80 4.67
CA ASP A 128 13.24 -13.50 4.06
C ASP A 128 13.31 -12.10 3.45
N ILE A 129 12.21 -11.62 2.84
CA ILE A 129 12.12 -10.26 2.30
C ILE A 129 12.04 -9.23 3.45
N LEU A 130 11.21 -9.49 4.45
CA LEU A 130 11.08 -8.59 5.58
C LEU A 130 12.41 -8.44 6.34
N GLU A 131 13.14 -9.52 6.56
CA GLU A 131 14.46 -9.50 7.21
C GLU A 131 15.51 -8.71 6.42
N ALA A 132 15.48 -8.84 5.07
CA ALA A 132 16.43 -8.17 4.20
C ALA A 132 16.16 -6.67 4.06
N GLU A 133 14.89 -6.28 3.99
CA GLU A 133 14.46 -4.94 3.60
C GLU A 133 13.90 -4.10 4.77
N CYS A 134 13.70 -4.69 5.95
CA CYS A 134 13.15 -3.95 7.09
C CYS A 134 14.11 -2.86 7.57
N LEU A 135 13.53 -1.76 8.03
CA LEU A 135 14.27 -0.75 8.78
C LEU A 135 14.74 -1.40 10.08
N LYS A 136 16.06 -1.57 10.22
CA LYS A 136 16.66 -1.93 11.50
C LYS A 136 16.57 -0.68 12.36
N THR A 137 15.83 -0.74 13.44
CA THR A 137 15.87 0.29 14.47
C THR A 137 17.28 0.29 15.02
N VAL A 138 18.11 1.24 14.61
CA VAL A 138 19.36 1.51 15.30
C VAL A 138 18.93 2.08 16.65
N GLU A 139 19.15 1.36 17.72
CA GLU A 139 19.09 1.92 19.06
C GLU A 139 20.12 3.04 19.15
N GLY A 140 19.66 4.27 19.02
CA GLY A 140 20.50 5.45 19.09
C GLY A 140 19.74 6.66 18.59
N SER A 141 19.10 7.36 19.53
CA SER A 141 18.68 8.77 19.48
C SER A 141 18.33 9.33 18.09
N ILE A 142 17.06 9.21 17.76
CA ILE A 142 16.42 10.19 16.88
C ILE A 142 15.47 10.96 17.80
N ASP A 143 15.80 12.22 18.07
CA ASP A 143 14.84 13.16 18.62
C ASP A 143 13.58 13.11 17.77
N PRO A 144 12.38 13.10 18.35
CA PRO A 144 11.16 13.19 17.59
C PRO A 144 11.14 14.58 16.96
N MET A 145 11.61 14.70 15.72
CA MET A 145 11.26 15.85 14.90
C MET A 145 9.75 15.81 14.76
N GLU A 146 9.12 16.80 15.33
CA GLU A 146 7.71 17.10 15.15
C GLU A 146 7.35 16.94 13.68
N GLY A 147 6.70 15.83 13.37
CA GLY A 147 6.10 15.62 12.07
C GLY A 147 4.98 16.61 11.91
N SER A 148 5.21 17.68 11.15
CA SER A 148 4.12 18.50 10.64
C SER A 148 3.18 17.56 9.87
N GLU A 149 1.97 17.38 10.37
CA GLU A 149 0.90 16.76 9.58
C GLU A 149 0.84 17.48 8.23
N PRO A 150 0.80 16.74 7.11
CA PRO A 150 0.64 17.38 5.81
C PRO A 150 -0.65 18.19 5.85
N ASP A 151 -0.51 19.48 5.54
CA ASP A 151 -1.63 20.43 5.57
C ASP A 151 -2.76 19.86 4.70
N LYS A 152 -3.96 19.77 5.27
CA LYS A 152 -5.15 19.28 4.57
C LYS A 152 -5.40 20.01 3.26
N ASP A 153 -4.94 21.27 3.16
CA ASP A 153 -5.10 22.10 1.98
C ASP A 153 -4.13 21.70 0.85
N GLU A 154 -2.95 21.18 1.16
CA GLU A 154 -1.98 20.75 0.16
C GLU A 154 -2.43 19.46 -0.55
N LEU A 155 -3.00 18.50 0.17
CA LEU A 155 -3.59 17.29 -0.40
C LEU A 155 -4.81 17.60 -1.28
N LEU A 156 -5.60 18.62 -0.94
CA LEU A 156 -6.74 19.06 -1.74
C LEU A 156 -6.32 19.81 -3.02
N GLN A 157 -5.18 20.50 -3.01
CA GLN A 157 -4.65 21.18 -4.18
C GLN A 157 -4.11 20.20 -5.23
N ILE A 158 -3.48 19.09 -4.81
CA ILE A 158 -3.03 18.04 -5.72
C ILE A 158 -4.24 17.39 -6.44
N GLY A 159 -5.34 17.14 -5.74
CA GLY A 159 -6.58 16.63 -6.32
C GLY A 159 -7.26 17.59 -7.31
N ARG A 160 -7.13 18.91 -7.11
CA ARG A 160 -7.70 19.93 -8.01
C ARG A 160 -6.88 20.16 -9.27
N ALA A 161 -5.56 20.04 -9.22
CA ALA A 161 -4.68 20.16 -10.38
C ALA A 161 -4.91 19.01 -11.37
N SER A 162 -5.15 17.79 -10.91
CA SER A 162 -5.42 16.63 -11.75
C SER A 162 -6.78 16.71 -12.48
N CYS A 163 -7.76 17.46 -11.94
CA CYS A 163 -9.07 17.62 -12.57
C CYS A 163 -9.11 18.70 -13.66
N ARG A 164 -8.11 19.58 -13.77
CA ARG A 164 -8.10 20.68 -14.76
C ARG A 164 -7.49 20.31 -16.11
N GLU A 165 -6.76 19.21 -16.22
CA GLU A 165 -6.11 18.82 -17.49
C GLU A 165 -6.92 17.83 -18.34
N ARG A 166 -8.19 17.58 -18.01
CA ARG A 166 -9.09 16.75 -18.84
C ARG A 166 -10.29 17.54 -19.30
N VAL A 167 -10.04 18.46 -20.19
CA VAL A 167 -11.06 18.97 -21.11
C VAL A 167 -10.57 18.74 -22.52
#